data_62a9b5f9e398d987ecbfa19f0668208d
#
_entry.id   62a9b5f9e398d987ecbfa19f0668208d
#
_cell.length_a   1.000
_cell.length_b   1.000
_cell.length_c   1.000
_cell.angle_alpha   90.00
_cell.angle_beta   90.00
_cell.angle_gamma   90.00
#
_symmetry.space_group_name_H-M   'P 1'
#
loop_
_entity.id
_entity.type
_entity.pdbx_description
1 polymer ?
#
loop_
_entity_poly.entity_id
_entity_poly.type
_entity_poly.pdbx_seq_one_letter_code
_entity_poly.pdbx_strand_id
1 'polypeptide(L)'
;MSVDVLWFKRDLRLADHAPLAGALTSGRPLLLLYIVEPILLEDPHYTERHWRFIWQSLEDLRSRLADRGAPLLAVHGDAVEVLRRVHEAVGVATLHSHEETGLAVTFARDRAVARFCESEGIRWLETSSNGVTRGLSHRRGWNRRWGQTMRAPLATPAWGDYCPPPAEALDALAPLTFTPPAAWRQKATLFQRGGETAARRTLESFLDRRAGRYQLDISKPAASRRSCSRLSPYLAWGNLSVRQVFQALEERRREPGWGRALAAFESRLHWHCHFIQKFEMECRMEHEDLNRGYLAHPRGRDEALLAAWREGRTGLPLIDASMRCLDATGYINFRSRAMLVSFLCH
;
A
#
# COMPACT_ATOMS: atom_id res chain seq x y z
N MET A 1 0.02 12.19 -31.48
CA MET A 1 -1.06 11.49 -30.71
C MET A 1 -0.78 11.71 -29.23
N SER A 2 -1.79 12.03 -28.43
CA SER A 2 -1.60 12.17 -26.99
C SER A 2 -1.78 10.82 -26.28
N VAL A 3 -1.05 10.61 -25.19
CA VAL A 3 -0.99 9.36 -24.42
C VAL A 3 -1.67 9.57 -23.06
N ASP A 4 -2.37 8.57 -22.57
CA ASP A 4 -2.77 8.52 -21.17
C ASP A 4 -1.70 7.79 -20.35
N VAL A 5 -1.49 8.22 -19.10
CA VAL A 5 -0.54 7.60 -18.20
C VAL A 5 -1.28 7.06 -16.98
N LEU A 6 -1.08 5.78 -16.65
CA LEU A 6 -1.46 5.22 -15.37
C LEU A 6 -0.24 5.18 -14.46
N TRP A 7 -0.26 5.97 -13.41
CA TRP A 7 0.79 6.02 -12.41
C TRP A 7 0.42 5.16 -11.20
N PHE A 8 1.05 3.98 -11.10
CA PHE A 8 0.95 3.13 -9.92
C PHE A 8 1.73 3.73 -8.76
N LYS A 9 1.10 3.75 -7.59
CA LYS A 9 1.70 4.17 -6.33
C LYS A 9 1.66 3.02 -5.31
N ARG A 10 0.72 3.04 -4.37
CA ARG A 10 0.47 1.95 -3.40
C ARG A 10 -0.77 1.14 -3.75
N ASP A 11 -0.85 0.72 -4.99
CA ASP A 11 -2.00 0.05 -5.61
C ASP A 11 -1.55 -1.05 -6.60
N LEU A 12 -0.52 -1.81 -6.21
CA LEU A 12 0.20 -2.77 -7.07
C LEU A 12 -0.64 -4.02 -7.36
N ARG A 13 -1.76 -3.84 -8.09
CA ARG A 13 -2.71 -4.87 -8.52
C ARG A 13 -3.35 -4.52 -9.85
N LEU A 14 -3.98 -5.52 -10.48
CA LEU A 14 -4.77 -5.32 -11.70
C LEU A 14 -6.28 -5.46 -11.46
N ALA A 15 -6.71 -6.10 -10.39
CA ALA A 15 -8.12 -6.23 -10.06
C ALA A 15 -8.58 -5.16 -9.07
N ASP A 16 -9.84 -4.75 -9.19
CA ASP A 16 -10.41 -3.65 -8.41
C ASP A 16 -9.58 -2.37 -8.46
N HIS A 17 -9.21 -1.98 -9.69
CA HIS A 17 -8.33 -0.85 -9.94
C HIS A 17 -9.04 0.22 -10.77
N ALA A 18 -9.73 1.13 -10.11
CA ALA A 18 -10.56 2.13 -10.77
C ALA A 18 -9.79 3.06 -11.73
N PRO A 19 -8.59 3.59 -11.40
CA PRO A 19 -7.81 4.37 -12.36
C PRO A 19 -7.46 3.59 -13.63
N LEU A 20 -7.09 2.31 -13.51
CA LEU A 20 -6.79 1.44 -14.66
C LEU A 20 -8.05 1.18 -15.49
N ALA A 21 -9.18 0.88 -14.84
CA ALA A 21 -10.44 0.68 -15.53
C ALA A 21 -10.85 1.93 -16.30
N GLY A 22 -10.72 3.12 -15.70
CA GLY A 22 -11.00 4.39 -16.34
C GLY A 22 -10.04 4.71 -17.50
N ALA A 23 -8.76 4.44 -17.33
CA ALA A 23 -7.75 4.66 -18.39
C ALA A 23 -8.03 3.80 -19.63
N LEU A 24 -8.39 2.54 -19.45
CA LEU A 24 -8.67 1.61 -20.56
C LEU A 24 -9.93 2.02 -21.36
N THR A 25 -10.86 2.77 -20.78
CA THR A 25 -12.06 3.24 -21.52
C THR A 25 -11.81 4.46 -22.38
N SER A 26 -10.64 5.08 -22.31
CA SER A 26 -10.33 6.31 -23.06
C SER A 26 -10.09 6.08 -24.55
N GLY A 27 -9.72 4.87 -24.94
CA GLY A 27 -9.31 4.51 -26.31
C GLY A 27 -7.96 5.11 -26.74
N ARG A 28 -7.23 5.78 -25.86
CA ARG A 28 -5.89 6.33 -26.13
C ARG A 28 -4.80 5.32 -25.79
N PRO A 29 -3.61 5.47 -26.39
CA PRO A 29 -2.44 4.71 -25.94
C PRO A 29 -2.21 4.93 -24.45
N LEU A 30 -1.96 3.85 -23.70
CA LEU A 30 -1.82 3.86 -22.25
C LEU A 30 -0.44 3.41 -21.81
N LEU A 31 0.30 4.30 -21.16
CA LEU A 31 1.57 4.03 -20.52
C LEU A 31 1.34 3.60 -19.06
N LEU A 32 1.81 2.42 -18.69
CA LEU A 32 1.80 1.92 -17.32
C LEU A 32 3.13 2.26 -16.64
N LEU A 33 3.10 3.06 -15.59
CA LEU A 33 4.28 3.67 -14.97
C LEU A 33 4.32 3.42 -13.47
N TYR A 34 5.48 3.01 -12.97
CA TYR A 34 5.84 3.07 -11.55
C TYR A 34 7.11 3.88 -11.38
N ILE A 35 7.12 4.85 -10.47
CA ILE A 35 8.27 5.70 -10.20
C ILE A 35 8.90 5.28 -8.87
N VAL A 36 10.18 4.88 -8.91
CA VAL A 36 11.02 4.69 -7.73
C VAL A 36 11.56 6.04 -7.33
N GLU A 37 10.90 6.68 -6.39
CA GLU A 37 11.16 8.07 -6.02
C GLU A 37 12.28 8.20 -4.99
N PRO A 38 13.28 9.08 -5.18
CA PRO A 38 14.33 9.35 -4.19
C PRO A 38 13.78 9.71 -2.82
N ILE A 39 12.69 10.51 -2.76
CA ILE A 39 12.03 10.91 -1.52
C ILE A 39 11.52 9.74 -0.67
N LEU A 40 11.22 8.58 -1.31
CA LEU A 40 10.80 7.37 -0.62
C LEU A 40 11.98 6.44 -0.32
N LEU A 41 13.04 6.48 -1.13
CA LEU A 41 14.27 5.72 -0.88
C LEU A 41 15.00 6.23 0.37
N GLU A 42 14.96 7.54 0.59
CA GLU A 42 15.59 8.24 1.71
C GLU A 42 14.69 8.30 2.96
N ASP A 43 13.41 7.98 2.82
CA ASP A 43 12.45 8.04 3.92
C ASP A 43 12.74 6.93 4.96
N PRO A 44 12.91 7.27 6.25
CA PRO A 44 13.27 6.31 7.30
C PRO A 44 12.17 5.27 7.60
N HIS A 45 10.95 5.44 7.11
CA HIS A 45 9.89 4.44 7.23
C HIS A 45 10.10 3.23 6.32
N TYR A 46 10.97 3.35 5.30
CA TYR A 46 11.27 2.29 4.34
C TYR A 46 12.64 1.67 4.61
N THR A 47 12.72 0.36 4.46
CA THR A 47 13.95 -0.43 4.57
C THR A 47 14.03 -1.41 3.42
N GLU A 48 15.17 -2.08 3.23
CA GLU A 48 15.37 -3.07 2.17
C GLU A 48 14.24 -4.10 2.05
N ARG A 49 13.69 -4.59 3.17
CA ARG A 49 12.58 -5.56 3.15
C ARG A 49 11.30 -5.01 2.50
N HIS A 50 11.02 -3.72 2.65
CA HIS A 50 9.87 -3.07 2.01
C HIS A 50 10.12 -2.96 0.50
N TRP A 51 11.30 -2.51 0.09
CA TRP A 51 11.67 -2.40 -1.31
C TRP A 51 11.73 -3.75 -2.01
N ARG A 52 12.20 -4.81 -1.33
CA ARG A 52 12.12 -6.19 -1.83
C ARG A 52 10.67 -6.60 -2.09
N PHE A 53 9.77 -6.32 -1.16
CA PHE A 53 8.33 -6.64 -1.31
C PHE A 53 7.70 -5.87 -2.47
N ILE A 54 8.00 -4.57 -2.60
CA ILE A 54 7.54 -3.71 -3.71
C ILE A 54 8.06 -4.27 -5.03
N TRP A 55 9.34 -4.57 -5.12
CA TRP A 55 9.95 -5.08 -6.34
C TRP A 55 9.32 -6.41 -6.78
N GLN A 56 9.14 -7.33 -5.86
CA GLN A 56 8.42 -8.58 -6.12
C GLN A 56 6.98 -8.35 -6.59
N SER A 57 6.33 -7.31 -6.11
CA SER A 57 4.99 -6.92 -6.56
C SER A 57 5.01 -6.37 -7.99
N LEU A 58 6.02 -5.60 -8.35
CA LEU A 58 6.21 -5.12 -9.72
C LEU A 58 6.55 -6.26 -10.70
N GLU A 59 7.35 -7.25 -10.27
CA GLU A 59 7.63 -8.45 -11.06
C GLU A 59 6.38 -9.29 -11.32
N ASP A 60 5.53 -9.47 -10.29
CA ASP A 60 4.24 -10.15 -10.43
C ASP A 60 3.31 -9.40 -11.39
N LEU A 61 3.23 -8.06 -11.28
CA LEU A 61 2.48 -7.23 -12.22
C LEU A 61 3.01 -7.36 -13.66
N ARG A 62 4.31 -7.24 -13.86
CA ARG A 62 4.93 -7.39 -15.18
C ARG A 62 4.63 -8.74 -15.82
N SER A 63 4.76 -9.83 -15.05
CA SER A 63 4.44 -11.16 -15.53
C SER A 63 2.99 -11.27 -16.00
N ARG A 64 2.06 -10.72 -15.26
CA ARG A 64 0.62 -10.76 -15.58
C ARG A 64 0.23 -9.81 -16.73
N LEU A 65 0.97 -8.73 -16.91
CA LEU A 65 0.79 -7.76 -17.99
C LEU A 65 1.42 -8.24 -19.31
N ALA A 66 2.45 -9.08 -19.23
CA ALA A 66 3.10 -9.65 -20.42
C ALA A 66 2.11 -10.42 -21.30
N ASP A 67 1.18 -11.18 -20.69
CA ASP A 67 0.12 -11.91 -21.40
C ASP A 67 -0.84 -10.97 -22.16
N ARG A 68 -0.78 -9.66 -21.90
CA ARG A 68 -1.62 -8.61 -22.51
C ARG A 68 -0.85 -7.69 -23.43
N GLY A 69 0.45 -7.96 -23.63
CA GLY A 69 1.32 -7.07 -24.38
C GLY A 69 1.45 -5.66 -23.75
N ALA A 70 1.21 -5.53 -22.44
CA ALA A 70 1.18 -4.26 -21.72
C ALA A 70 2.46 -4.07 -20.88
N PRO A 71 3.47 -3.32 -21.35
CA PRO A 71 4.69 -3.11 -20.58
C PRO A 71 4.44 -2.22 -19.36
N LEU A 72 4.93 -2.66 -18.19
CA LEU A 72 5.02 -1.84 -17.00
C LEU A 72 6.45 -1.31 -16.86
N LEU A 73 6.60 -0.01 -16.97
CA LEU A 73 7.87 0.65 -16.76
C LEU A 73 8.06 0.99 -15.28
N ALA A 74 9.21 0.62 -14.74
CA ALA A 74 9.69 1.13 -13.46
C ALA A 74 10.90 2.03 -13.73
N VAL A 75 10.77 3.29 -13.38
CA VAL A 75 11.79 4.30 -13.61
C VAL A 75 12.23 4.93 -12.29
N HIS A 76 13.42 5.50 -12.25
CA HIS A 76 13.94 6.21 -11.09
C HIS A 76 13.96 7.71 -11.36
N GLY A 77 13.46 8.50 -10.41
CA GLY A 77 13.53 9.94 -10.49
C GLY A 77 12.45 10.66 -9.67
N ASP A 78 12.51 11.98 -9.69
CA ASP A 78 11.44 12.82 -9.18
C ASP A 78 10.17 12.67 -10.03
N ALA A 79 9.01 12.61 -9.37
CA ALA A 79 7.75 12.34 -10.07
C ALA A 79 7.40 13.41 -11.12
N VAL A 80 7.64 14.69 -10.80
CA VAL A 80 7.37 15.80 -11.74
C VAL A 80 8.30 15.73 -12.93
N GLU A 81 9.59 15.49 -12.68
CA GLU A 81 10.60 15.39 -13.75
C GLU A 81 10.34 14.21 -14.68
N VAL A 82 10.00 13.06 -14.14
CA VAL A 82 9.63 11.88 -14.95
C VAL A 82 8.41 12.18 -15.82
N LEU A 83 7.35 12.75 -15.23
CA LEU A 83 6.12 13.08 -15.97
C LEU A 83 6.36 14.17 -17.02
N ARG A 84 7.24 15.13 -16.76
CA ARG A 84 7.68 16.16 -17.73
C ARG A 84 8.32 15.52 -18.94
N ARG A 85 9.29 14.64 -18.76
CA ARG A 85 9.96 13.95 -19.87
C ARG A 85 9.01 13.15 -20.74
N VAL A 86 8.05 12.45 -20.12
CA VAL A 86 7.01 11.75 -20.88
C VAL A 86 6.15 12.74 -21.66
N HIS A 87 5.75 13.84 -21.03
CA HIS A 87 4.91 14.85 -21.68
C HIS A 87 5.63 15.50 -22.87
N GLU A 88 6.90 15.87 -22.71
CA GLU A 88 7.74 16.45 -23.78
C GLU A 88 7.91 15.47 -24.95
N ALA A 89 8.03 14.19 -24.70
CA ALA A 89 8.23 13.18 -25.74
C ALA A 89 6.96 12.88 -26.55
N VAL A 90 5.80 12.75 -25.89
CA VAL A 90 4.61 12.19 -26.55
C VAL A 90 3.30 12.92 -26.25
N GLY A 91 3.33 13.94 -25.41
CA GLY A 91 2.14 14.71 -25.03
C GLY A 91 1.19 13.87 -24.17
N VAL A 92 1.23 14.05 -22.84
CA VAL A 92 0.29 13.40 -21.92
C VAL A 92 -1.04 14.12 -21.94
N ALA A 93 -2.14 13.41 -22.23
CA ALA A 93 -3.50 13.95 -22.17
C ALA A 93 -4.11 13.82 -20.78
N THR A 94 -4.01 12.61 -20.20
CA THR A 94 -4.59 12.31 -18.90
C THR A 94 -3.61 11.52 -18.05
N LEU A 95 -3.42 11.95 -16.81
CA LEU A 95 -2.74 11.19 -15.76
C LEU A 95 -3.81 10.53 -14.90
N HIS A 96 -3.74 9.21 -14.75
CA HIS A 96 -4.63 8.44 -13.89
C HIS A 96 -3.88 7.91 -12.68
N SER A 97 -4.42 8.05 -11.48
CA SER A 97 -3.86 7.44 -10.26
C SER A 97 -4.92 7.28 -9.17
N HIS A 98 -4.60 6.49 -8.15
CA HIS A 98 -5.34 6.61 -6.89
C HIS A 98 -4.91 7.86 -6.13
N GLU A 99 -5.83 8.39 -5.32
CA GLU A 99 -5.54 9.45 -4.35
C GLU A 99 -4.42 9.04 -3.40
N GLU A 100 -3.52 9.97 -3.11
CA GLU A 100 -2.53 9.79 -2.04
C GLU A 100 -3.17 9.98 -0.66
N THR A 101 -2.87 9.09 0.26
CA THR A 101 -3.28 9.12 1.68
C THR A 101 -2.08 8.85 2.60
N GLY A 102 -0.90 9.27 2.17
CA GLY A 102 0.37 8.99 2.81
C GLY A 102 0.87 10.11 3.72
N LEU A 103 2.18 10.22 3.79
CA LEU A 103 2.90 11.16 4.64
C LEU A 103 2.96 12.56 4.01
N ALA A 104 3.41 13.56 4.78
CA ALA A 104 3.54 14.94 4.32
C ALA A 104 4.40 15.05 3.05
N VAL A 105 5.47 14.26 2.95
CA VAL A 105 6.37 14.25 1.80
C VAL A 105 5.64 13.78 0.52
N THR A 106 4.80 12.76 0.59
CA THR A 106 4.03 12.27 -0.56
C THR A 106 2.90 13.22 -0.94
N PHE A 107 2.29 13.90 0.03
CA PHE A 107 1.34 14.98 -0.26
C PHE A 107 2.00 16.19 -0.91
N ALA A 108 3.22 16.55 -0.48
CA ALA A 108 3.98 17.64 -1.12
C ALA A 108 4.30 17.31 -2.58
N ARG A 109 4.72 16.06 -2.85
CA ARG A 109 4.93 15.53 -4.19
C ARG A 109 3.66 15.62 -5.04
N ASP A 110 2.50 15.14 -4.54
CA ASP A 110 1.25 15.18 -5.30
C ASP A 110 0.80 16.62 -5.59
N ARG A 111 0.99 17.55 -4.66
CA ARG A 111 0.74 18.98 -4.93
C ARG A 111 1.66 19.55 -6.01
N ALA A 112 2.90 19.09 -6.09
CA ALA A 112 3.82 19.50 -7.16
C ALA A 112 3.38 18.92 -8.51
N VAL A 113 2.99 17.66 -8.54
CA VAL A 113 2.43 17.02 -9.75
C VAL A 113 1.13 17.72 -10.20
N ALA A 114 0.25 18.10 -9.27
CA ALA A 114 -0.99 18.84 -9.60
C ALA A 114 -0.67 20.17 -10.29
N ARG A 115 0.25 20.95 -9.76
CA ARG A 115 0.70 22.22 -10.39
C ARG A 115 1.32 22.00 -11.77
N PHE A 116 2.12 20.97 -11.91
CA PHE A 116 2.68 20.59 -13.21
C PHE A 116 1.58 20.21 -14.20
N CYS A 117 0.64 19.37 -13.82
CA CYS A 117 -0.48 19.00 -14.68
C CYS A 117 -1.30 20.22 -15.11
N GLU A 118 -1.56 21.15 -14.19
CA GLU A 118 -2.28 22.38 -14.46
C GLU A 118 -1.52 23.28 -15.46
N SER A 119 -0.20 23.47 -15.28
CA SER A 119 0.62 24.29 -16.18
C SER A 119 0.74 23.73 -17.59
N GLU A 120 0.73 22.41 -17.75
CA GLU A 120 0.87 21.74 -19.05
C GLU A 120 -0.48 21.34 -19.67
N GLY A 121 -1.60 21.69 -19.03
CA GLY A 121 -2.94 21.33 -19.52
C GLY A 121 -3.25 19.83 -19.46
N ILE A 122 -2.54 19.09 -18.61
CA ILE A 122 -2.75 17.65 -18.39
C ILE A 122 -3.92 17.45 -17.45
N ARG A 123 -4.88 16.62 -17.83
CA ARG A 123 -6.00 16.26 -16.96
C ARG A 123 -5.55 15.20 -15.95
N TRP A 124 -5.41 15.55 -14.67
CA TRP A 124 -5.15 14.55 -13.65
C TRP A 124 -6.45 14.02 -13.03
N LEU A 125 -6.69 12.71 -13.17
CA LEU A 125 -7.84 12.00 -12.63
C LEU A 125 -7.39 11.12 -11.45
N GLU A 126 -7.70 11.56 -10.26
CA GLU A 126 -7.50 10.78 -9.04
C GLU A 126 -8.79 10.03 -8.67
N THR A 127 -8.63 8.80 -8.20
CA THR A 127 -9.72 7.95 -7.71
C THR A 127 -9.46 7.56 -6.26
N SER A 128 -10.49 7.64 -5.43
CA SER A 128 -10.36 7.26 -4.02
C SER A 128 -9.90 5.81 -3.85
N SER A 129 -8.99 5.59 -2.92
CA SER A 129 -8.50 4.26 -2.56
C SER A 129 -9.10 3.81 -1.24
N ASN A 130 -9.48 2.54 -1.16
CA ASN A 130 -10.06 1.92 0.03
C ASN A 130 -11.30 2.67 0.54
N GLY A 131 -11.49 2.74 1.88
CA GLY A 131 -12.61 3.47 2.50
C GLY A 131 -12.17 4.79 3.14
N VAL A 132 -11.16 5.45 2.57
CA VAL A 132 -10.65 6.75 3.02
C VAL A 132 -11.21 7.84 2.13
N THR A 133 -11.56 8.98 2.71
CA THR A 133 -12.06 10.16 2.00
C THR A 133 -11.17 11.35 2.37
N ARG A 134 -10.49 11.93 1.38
CA ARG A 134 -9.65 13.12 1.59
C ARG A 134 -10.50 14.35 1.91
N GLY A 135 -9.92 15.28 2.69
CA GLY A 135 -10.50 16.58 2.95
C GLY A 135 -11.75 16.60 3.84
N LEU A 136 -11.98 15.54 4.64
CA LEU A 136 -13.10 15.55 5.57
C LEU A 136 -12.83 16.51 6.73
N SER A 137 -13.77 17.44 6.98
CA SER A 137 -13.76 18.31 8.16
C SER A 137 -14.23 17.58 9.43
N HIS A 138 -15.04 16.53 9.30
CA HIS A 138 -15.56 15.73 10.40
C HIS A 138 -15.92 14.31 9.97
N ARG A 139 -15.96 13.38 10.92
CA ARG A 139 -16.22 11.95 10.66
C ARG A 139 -17.69 11.54 10.65
N ARG A 140 -18.64 12.49 10.80
CA ARG A 140 -20.06 12.17 10.77
C ARG A 140 -20.41 11.47 9.42
N GLY A 141 -21.05 10.31 9.52
CA GLY A 141 -21.45 9.51 8.34
C GLY A 141 -20.33 8.72 7.68
N TRP A 142 -19.08 8.80 8.14
CA TRP A 142 -17.96 8.07 7.53
C TRP A 142 -18.17 6.55 7.55
N ASN A 143 -18.65 5.97 8.65
CA ASN A 143 -18.94 4.52 8.72
C ASN A 143 -19.95 4.07 7.66
N ARG A 144 -20.97 4.87 7.37
CA ARG A 144 -21.93 4.58 6.30
C ARG A 144 -21.26 4.61 4.93
N ARG A 145 -20.47 5.65 4.65
CA ARG A 145 -19.71 5.75 3.39
C ARG A 145 -18.74 4.58 3.24
N TRP A 146 -18.01 4.24 4.30
CA TRP A 146 -17.13 3.06 4.29
C TRP A 146 -17.90 1.79 3.90
N GLY A 147 -19.04 1.53 4.54
CA GLY A 147 -19.88 0.37 4.23
C GLY A 147 -20.41 0.38 2.79
N GLN A 148 -20.77 1.55 2.25
CA GLN A 148 -21.16 1.70 0.85
C GLN A 148 -20.01 1.39 -0.10
N THR A 149 -18.81 1.93 0.16
CA THR A 149 -17.61 1.65 -0.63
C THR A 149 -17.24 0.17 -0.62
N MET A 150 -17.30 -0.49 0.53
CA MET A 150 -16.97 -1.92 0.63
C MET A 150 -17.92 -2.82 -0.13
N ARG A 151 -19.20 -2.44 -0.26
CA ARG A 151 -20.23 -3.21 -0.97
C ARG A 151 -20.42 -2.79 -2.42
N ALA A 152 -19.77 -1.73 -2.86
CA ALA A 152 -19.83 -1.31 -4.27
C ALA A 152 -19.20 -2.37 -5.19
N PRO A 153 -19.64 -2.47 -6.45
CA PRO A 153 -19.01 -3.37 -7.41
C PRO A 153 -17.51 -3.14 -7.53
N LEU A 154 -16.75 -4.22 -7.73
CA LEU A 154 -15.33 -4.12 -7.99
C LEU A 154 -15.07 -3.42 -9.34
N ALA A 155 -14.12 -2.54 -9.38
CA ALA A 155 -13.67 -1.91 -10.62
C ALA A 155 -12.83 -2.93 -11.41
N THR A 156 -13.43 -3.56 -12.41
CA THR A 156 -12.78 -4.56 -13.24
C THR A 156 -12.27 -3.93 -14.53
N PRO A 157 -10.95 -3.86 -14.78
CA PRO A 157 -10.40 -3.34 -16.02
C PRO A 157 -10.77 -4.21 -17.23
N ALA A 158 -11.30 -3.59 -18.28
CA ALA A 158 -11.59 -4.23 -19.56
C ALA A 158 -10.38 -4.10 -20.49
N TRP A 159 -9.65 -5.18 -20.70
CA TRP A 159 -8.37 -5.17 -21.44
C TRP A 159 -8.54 -5.22 -22.96
N GLY A 160 -9.76 -5.46 -23.48
CA GLY A 160 -10.00 -5.58 -24.92
C GLY A 160 -9.60 -4.36 -25.73
N ASP A 161 -9.65 -3.18 -25.12
CA ASP A 161 -9.36 -1.89 -25.77
C ASP A 161 -7.97 -1.35 -25.41
N TYR A 162 -7.08 -2.17 -24.84
CA TYR A 162 -5.73 -1.73 -24.51
C TYR A 162 -4.94 -1.39 -25.77
N CYS A 163 -4.48 -0.14 -25.84
CA CYS A 163 -3.58 0.36 -26.87
C CYS A 163 -2.20 0.60 -26.22
N PRO A 164 -1.12 -0.03 -26.73
CA PRO A 164 0.21 0.16 -26.16
C PRO A 164 0.70 1.60 -26.39
N PRO A 165 1.60 2.11 -25.51
CA PRO A 165 2.21 3.41 -25.71
C PRO A 165 3.09 3.40 -26.96
N PRO A 166 3.28 4.55 -27.64
CA PRO A 166 4.20 4.65 -28.76
C PRO A 166 5.65 4.42 -28.32
N ALA A 167 6.48 3.98 -29.28
CA ALA A 167 7.87 3.67 -28.99
C ALA A 167 8.63 4.87 -28.41
N GLU A 168 8.33 6.07 -28.87
CA GLU A 168 8.94 7.33 -28.42
C GLU A 168 8.75 7.56 -26.91
N ALA A 169 7.60 7.15 -26.35
CA ALA A 169 7.38 7.23 -24.89
C ALA A 169 8.29 6.25 -24.13
N LEU A 170 8.47 5.07 -24.67
CA LEU A 170 9.36 4.07 -24.08
C LEU A 170 10.82 4.50 -24.15
N ASP A 171 11.23 5.05 -25.30
CA ASP A 171 12.59 5.55 -25.53
C ASP A 171 12.91 6.75 -24.62
N ALA A 172 11.96 7.67 -24.42
CA ALA A 172 12.12 8.80 -23.51
C ALA A 172 12.38 8.39 -22.06
N LEU A 173 11.81 7.26 -21.64
CA LEU A 173 11.95 6.73 -20.28
C LEU A 173 13.08 5.70 -20.14
N ALA A 174 13.65 5.20 -21.25
CA ALA A 174 14.70 4.20 -21.20
C ALA A 174 15.91 4.60 -20.34
N PRO A 175 16.41 5.87 -20.39
CA PRO A 175 17.52 6.31 -19.55
C PRO A 175 17.17 6.36 -18.05
N LEU A 176 15.89 6.42 -17.69
CA LEU A 176 15.39 6.45 -16.32
C LEU A 176 15.03 5.07 -15.79
N THR A 177 15.13 4.03 -16.61
CA THR A 177 14.74 2.67 -16.20
C THR A 177 15.54 2.22 -14.99
N PHE A 178 14.81 1.83 -13.95
CA PHE A 178 15.39 1.44 -12.67
C PHE A 178 15.87 0.00 -12.69
N THR A 179 17.13 -0.19 -12.33
CA THR A 179 17.70 -1.49 -12.04
C THR A 179 17.81 -1.67 -10.53
N PRO A 180 17.03 -2.57 -9.91
CA PRO A 180 17.04 -2.72 -8.47
C PRO A 180 18.37 -3.31 -7.97
N PRO A 181 18.79 -2.98 -6.76
CA PRO A 181 19.88 -3.65 -6.07
C PRO A 181 19.65 -5.16 -6.00
N ALA A 182 20.74 -5.94 -6.02
CA ALA A 182 20.65 -7.41 -5.95
C ALA A 182 19.87 -7.90 -4.73
N ALA A 183 19.97 -7.20 -3.60
CA ALA A 183 19.25 -7.51 -2.36
C ALA A 183 17.72 -7.51 -2.52
N TRP A 184 17.16 -6.67 -3.40
CA TRP A 184 15.71 -6.63 -3.65
C TRP A 184 15.20 -7.83 -4.46
N ARG A 185 16.09 -8.48 -5.21
CA ARG A 185 15.80 -9.69 -6.02
C ARG A 185 15.95 -10.99 -5.23
N GLN A 186 16.64 -10.95 -4.09
CA GLN A 186 16.91 -12.14 -3.30
C GLN A 186 15.62 -12.74 -2.71
N LYS A 187 15.56 -14.06 -2.69
CA LYS A 187 14.50 -14.79 -2.00
C LYS A 187 14.79 -14.76 -0.49
N ALA A 188 13.84 -14.25 0.28
CA ALA A 188 13.90 -14.24 1.74
C ALA A 188 12.77 -15.14 2.27
N THR A 189 13.08 -16.38 2.61
CA THR A 189 12.11 -17.44 2.92
C THR A 189 11.24 -17.17 4.15
N LEU A 190 11.73 -16.37 5.07
CA LEU A 190 11.01 -15.99 6.29
C LEU A 190 10.07 -14.79 6.11
N PHE A 191 10.27 -14.01 5.04
CA PHE A 191 9.44 -12.85 4.71
C PHE A 191 8.30 -13.23 3.77
N GLN A 192 7.21 -12.50 3.83
CA GLN A 192 6.13 -12.67 2.87
C GLN A 192 6.56 -12.13 1.50
N ARG A 193 6.27 -12.89 0.46
CA ARG A 193 6.53 -12.48 -0.92
C ARG A 193 5.50 -11.44 -1.36
N GLY A 194 5.95 -10.39 -2.05
CA GLY A 194 5.07 -9.39 -2.66
C GLY A 194 4.31 -9.93 -3.88
N GLY A 195 3.32 -9.18 -4.32
CA GLY A 195 2.54 -9.43 -5.53
C GLY A 195 1.09 -9.84 -5.28
N GLU A 196 0.22 -9.50 -6.24
CA GLU A 196 -1.22 -9.81 -6.18
C GLU A 196 -1.49 -11.31 -6.16
N THR A 197 -0.68 -12.10 -6.88
CA THR A 197 -0.77 -13.57 -6.89
C THR A 197 -0.53 -14.15 -5.49
N ALA A 198 0.51 -13.69 -4.80
CA ALA A 198 0.82 -14.11 -3.44
C ALA A 198 -0.25 -13.63 -2.43
N ALA A 199 -0.77 -12.42 -2.64
CA ALA A 199 -1.82 -11.85 -1.82
C ALA A 199 -3.12 -12.66 -1.90
N ARG A 200 -3.54 -13.04 -3.11
CA ARG A 200 -4.73 -13.88 -3.34
C ARG A 200 -4.61 -15.24 -2.66
N ARG A 201 -3.50 -15.94 -2.86
CA ARG A 201 -3.22 -17.22 -2.19
C ARG A 201 -3.26 -17.10 -0.66
N THR A 202 -2.76 -15.97 -0.13
CA THR A 202 -2.78 -15.71 1.31
C THR A 202 -4.19 -15.48 1.82
N LEU A 203 -5.04 -14.76 1.07
CA LEU A 203 -6.46 -14.55 1.38
C LEU A 203 -7.24 -15.85 1.33
N GLU A 204 -7.11 -16.62 0.25
CA GLU A 204 -7.73 -17.94 0.09
C GLU A 204 -7.38 -18.86 1.25
N SER A 205 -6.08 -19.04 1.52
CA SER A 205 -5.62 -19.85 2.66
C SER A 205 -6.19 -19.36 4.00
N PHE A 206 -6.39 -18.06 4.17
CA PHE A 206 -7.00 -17.52 5.39
C PHE A 206 -8.47 -17.87 5.47
N LEU A 207 -9.23 -17.63 4.43
CA LEU A 207 -10.69 -17.89 4.40
C LEU A 207 -11.03 -19.37 4.40
N ASP A 208 -10.21 -20.25 3.81
CA ASP A 208 -10.48 -21.69 3.77
C ASP A 208 -10.23 -22.39 5.10
N ARG A 209 -9.18 -22.03 5.82
CA ARG A 209 -8.69 -22.82 6.96
C ARG A 209 -8.33 -22.03 8.20
N ARG A 210 -7.70 -20.86 8.06
CA ARG A 210 -7.05 -20.19 9.19
C ARG A 210 -7.97 -19.27 9.98
N ALA A 211 -8.96 -18.69 9.33
CA ALA A 211 -9.85 -17.69 9.93
C ALA A 211 -10.69 -18.21 11.07
N GLY A 212 -11.05 -19.50 11.10
CA GLY A 212 -11.88 -20.08 12.15
C GLY A 212 -11.35 -19.88 13.57
N ARG A 213 -10.03 -19.79 13.75
CA ARG A 213 -9.39 -19.53 15.04
C ARG A 213 -8.93 -18.08 15.23
N TYR A 214 -9.18 -17.20 14.28
CA TYR A 214 -8.66 -15.83 14.28
C TYR A 214 -8.94 -15.07 15.58
N GLN A 215 -10.20 -15.08 16.04
CA GLN A 215 -10.61 -14.38 17.26
C GLN A 215 -9.90 -14.93 18.52
N LEU A 216 -9.65 -16.22 18.59
CA LEU A 216 -9.03 -16.88 19.75
C LEU A 216 -7.52 -16.65 19.81
N ASP A 217 -6.89 -16.48 18.65
CA ASP A 217 -5.44 -16.51 18.53
C ASP A 217 -4.80 -15.15 18.22
N ILE A 218 -5.60 -14.14 17.86
CA ILE A 218 -5.09 -12.80 17.46
C ILE A 218 -4.16 -12.15 18.49
N SER A 219 -4.37 -12.45 19.78
CA SER A 219 -3.56 -11.92 20.88
C SER A 219 -2.41 -12.83 21.30
N LYS A 220 -2.28 -14.03 20.71
CA LYS A 220 -1.23 -15.00 21.06
C LYS A 220 -0.09 -14.93 20.05
N PRO A 221 1.13 -14.51 20.44
CA PRO A 221 2.22 -14.27 19.50
C PRO A 221 2.53 -15.45 18.57
N ALA A 222 2.69 -16.66 19.12
CA ALA A 222 3.01 -17.85 18.35
C ALA A 222 1.84 -18.35 17.49
N ALA A 223 0.62 -18.47 18.07
CA ALA A 223 -0.56 -18.99 17.38
C ALA A 223 -1.01 -18.03 16.25
N SER A 224 -0.93 -16.72 16.46
CA SER A 224 -1.32 -15.70 15.48
C SER A 224 -0.52 -15.79 14.18
N ARG A 225 0.70 -16.31 14.21
CA ARG A 225 1.50 -16.52 12.99
C ARG A 225 0.83 -17.48 12.00
N ARG A 226 0.02 -18.41 12.50
CA ARG A 226 -0.69 -19.41 11.68
C ARG A 226 -2.15 -19.02 11.42
N SER A 227 -2.85 -18.47 12.41
CA SER A 227 -4.29 -18.21 12.36
C SER A 227 -4.66 -16.77 11.93
N CYS A 228 -3.76 -15.81 11.98
CA CYS A 228 -4.04 -14.46 11.47
C CYS A 228 -3.99 -14.39 9.94
N SER A 229 -4.63 -13.36 9.39
CA SER A 229 -4.78 -13.20 7.94
C SER A 229 -3.45 -13.05 7.20
N ARG A 230 -2.49 -12.38 7.80
CA ARG A 230 -1.20 -12.04 7.18
C ARG A 230 -1.35 -11.12 5.94
N LEU A 231 -2.45 -10.36 5.86
CA LEU A 231 -2.76 -9.52 4.70
C LEU A 231 -2.20 -8.09 4.81
N SER A 232 -1.70 -7.69 5.98
CA SER A 232 -1.26 -6.30 6.19
C SER A 232 -0.26 -5.76 5.15
N PRO A 233 0.80 -6.46 4.73
CA PRO A 233 1.70 -5.93 3.71
C PRO A 233 1.03 -5.79 2.33
N TYR A 234 0.13 -6.72 2.00
CA TYR A 234 -0.59 -6.67 0.73
C TYR A 234 -1.60 -5.53 0.66
N LEU A 235 -2.25 -5.21 1.79
CA LEU A 235 -3.14 -4.06 1.89
C LEU A 235 -2.36 -2.74 1.90
N ALA A 236 -1.19 -2.72 2.52
CA ALA A 236 -0.33 -1.53 2.58
C ALA A 236 0.20 -1.13 1.20
N TRP A 237 0.54 -2.11 0.35
CA TRP A 237 1.05 -1.89 -1.01
C TRP A 237 0.00 -2.11 -2.09
N GLY A 238 -1.26 -2.32 -1.67
CA GLY A 238 -2.39 -2.41 -2.57
C GLY A 238 -2.37 -3.61 -3.52
N ASN A 239 -1.67 -4.70 -3.18
CA ASN A 239 -1.77 -5.97 -3.92
C ASN A 239 -3.17 -6.59 -3.81
N LEU A 240 -3.94 -6.19 -2.80
CA LEU A 240 -5.38 -6.38 -2.67
C LEU A 240 -6.01 -5.08 -2.19
N SER A 241 -7.20 -4.75 -2.68
CA SER A 241 -7.99 -3.69 -2.08
C SER A 241 -8.68 -4.20 -0.80
N VAL A 242 -8.99 -3.28 0.12
CA VAL A 242 -9.79 -3.62 1.31
C VAL A 242 -11.17 -4.13 0.89
N ARG A 243 -11.73 -3.60 -0.20
CA ARG A 243 -13.03 -3.99 -0.77
C ARG A 243 -13.02 -5.42 -1.28
N GLN A 244 -11.98 -5.87 -1.99
CA GLN A 244 -11.82 -7.26 -2.41
C GLN A 244 -11.82 -8.21 -1.20
N VAL A 245 -11.04 -7.87 -0.17
CA VAL A 245 -10.97 -8.69 1.04
C VAL A 245 -12.30 -8.71 1.79
N PHE A 246 -12.99 -7.55 1.88
CA PHE A 246 -14.29 -7.44 2.52
C PHE A 246 -15.35 -8.29 1.79
N GLN A 247 -15.42 -8.22 0.46
CA GLN A 247 -16.42 -8.99 -0.30
C GLN A 247 -16.16 -10.50 -0.24
N ALA A 248 -14.90 -10.93 -0.34
CA ALA A 248 -14.54 -12.34 -0.15
C ALA A 248 -14.91 -12.86 1.25
N LEU A 249 -14.76 -11.99 2.27
CA LEU A 249 -15.18 -12.31 3.64
C LEU A 249 -16.71 -12.42 3.77
N GLU A 250 -17.48 -11.52 3.14
CA GLU A 250 -18.95 -11.57 3.14
C GLU A 250 -19.46 -12.82 2.44
N GLU A 251 -18.83 -13.23 1.35
CA GLU A 251 -19.14 -14.47 0.67
C GLU A 251 -18.92 -15.69 1.57
N ARG A 252 -17.74 -15.76 2.20
CA ARG A 252 -17.38 -16.84 3.13
C ARG A 252 -18.28 -16.89 4.36
N ARG A 253 -18.82 -15.76 4.82
CA ARG A 253 -19.72 -15.68 5.99
C ARG A 253 -21.06 -16.38 5.76
N ARG A 254 -21.48 -16.58 4.51
CA ARG A 254 -22.71 -17.31 4.19
C ARG A 254 -22.63 -18.80 4.57
N GLU A 255 -21.41 -19.31 4.73
CA GLU A 255 -21.19 -20.67 5.17
C GLU A 255 -21.26 -20.79 6.70
N PRO A 256 -21.82 -21.90 7.24
CA PRO A 256 -21.96 -22.09 8.69
C PRO A 256 -20.62 -22.10 9.44
N GLY A 257 -20.63 -21.65 10.68
CA GLY A 257 -19.51 -21.84 11.63
C GLY A 257 -18.45 -20.72 11.63
N TRP A 258 -18.49 -19.78 10.68
CA TRP A 258 -17.44 -18.75 10.53
C TRP A 258 -17.80 -17.37 11.10
N GLY A 259 -19.05 -17.13 11.44
CA GLY A 259 -19.60 -15.80 11.72
C GLY A 259 -18.81 -14.95 12.72
N ARG A 260 -18.47 -15.48 13.91
CA ARG A 260 -17.72 -14.72 14.93
C ARG A 260 -16.29 -14.35 14.51
N ALA A 261 -15.58 -15.32 13.95
CA ALA A 261 -14.20 -15.13 13.54
C ALA A 261 -14.10 -14.10 12.41
N LEU A 262 -15.00 -14.18 11.44
CA LEU A 262 -15.06 -13.25 10.32
C LEU A 262 -15.50 -11.84 10.74
N ALA A 263 -16.45 -11.71 11.68
CA ALA A 263 -16.83 -10.41 12.25
C ALA A 263 -15.65 -9.74 12.98
N ALA A 264 -14.85 -10.51 13.72
CA ALA A 264 -13.65 -9.99 14.33
C ALA A 264 -12.61 -9.51 13.30
N PHE A 265 -12.47 -10.19 12.18
CA PHE A 265 -11.57 -9.78 11.11
C PHE A 265 -12.11 -8.57 10.33
N GLU A 266 -13.40 -8.51 10.02
CA GLU A 266 -14.05 -7.33 9.42
C GLU A 266 -13.78 -6.05 10.22
N SER A 267 -13.89 -6.14 11.55
CA SER A 267 -13.54 -5.03 12.43
C SER A 267 -12.10 -4.54 12.20
N ARG A 268 -11.15 -5.41 11.84
CA ARG A 268 -9.75 -5.02 11.54
C ARG A 268 -9.62 -4.36 10.16
N LEU A 269 -10.40 -4.76 9.17
CA LEU A 269 -10.47 -4.07 7.88
C LEU A 269 -11.04 -2.66 8.05
N HIS A 270 -12.07 -2.52 8.86
CA HIS A 270 -12.61 -1.20 9.21
C HIS A 270 -11.56 -0.34 9.94
N TRP A 271 -10.83 -0.90 10.90
CA TRP A 271 -9.75 -0.20 11.61
C TRP A 271 -8.61 0.22 10.70
N HIS A 272 -8.26 -0.57 9.69
CA HIS A 272 -7.28 -0.18 8.69
C HIS A 272 -7.62 1.17 8.07
N CYS A 273 -8.82 1.30 7.50
CA CYS A 273 -9.27 2.56 6.93
C CYS A 273 -9.52 3.65 8.00
N HIS A 274 -9.96 3.26 9.21
CA HIS A 274 -10.18 4.19 10.32
C HIS A 274 -8.90 4.95 10.71
N PHE A 275 -7.77 4.26 10.83
CA PHE A 275 -6.53 4.90 11.23
C PHE A 275 -5.96 5.78 10.12
N ILE A 276 -6.05 5.35 8.87
CA ILE A 276 -5.65 6.19 7.73
C ILE A 276 -6.54 7.43 7.66
N GLN A 277 -7.87 7.28 7.80
CA GLN A 277 -8.80 8.41 7.83
C GLN A 277 -8.52 9.38 8.98
N LYS A 278 -8.11 8.85 10.14
CA LYS A 278 -7.73 9.70 11.28
C LYS A 278 -6.47 10.51 10.97
N PHE A 279 -5.48 9.88 10.37
CA PHE A 279 -4.24 10.54 9.94
C PHE A 279 -4.53 11.61 8.88
N GLU A 280 -5.34 11.29 7.87
CA GLU A 280 -5.75 12.21 6.81
C GLU A 280 -6.39 13.50 7.35
N MET A 281 -7.17 13.39 8.42
CA MET A 281 -7.84 14.54 9.06
C MET A 281 -6.94 15.30 10.03
N GLU A 282 -5.84 14.70 10.48
CA GLU A 282 -4.97 15.25 11.52
C GLU A 282 -3.51 14.87 11.25
N CYS A 283 -3.02 15.23 10.05
CA CYS A 283 -1.70 14.84 9.56
C CYS A 283 -0.53 15.36 10.41
N ARG A 284 -0.73 16.39 11.27
CA ARG A 284 0.29 16.85 12.23
C ARG A 284 0.81 15.73 13.14
N MET A 285 0.02 14.66 13.35
CA MET A 285 0.42 13.49 14.15
C MET A 285 1.61 12.71 13.55
N GLU A 286 2.06 13.07 12.37
CA GLU A 286 3.32 12.58 11.80
C GLU A 286 4.53 13.06 12.61
N HIS A 287 4.47 14.28 13.15
CA HIS A 287 5.58 14.94 13.82
C HIS A 287 5.28 15.40 15.24
N GLU A 288 4.01 15.41 15.64
CA GLU A 288 3.55 15.89 16.93
C GLU A 288 2.71 14.83 17.66
N ASP A 289 2.66 14.92 18.97
CA ASP A 289 1.74 14.10 19.77
C ASP A 289 0.29 14.37 19.39
N LEU A 290 -0.45 13.29 19.20
CA LEU A 290 -1.88 13.36 18.97
C LEU A 290 -2.61 14.10 20.10
N ASN A 291 -2.27 13.77 21.35
CA ASN A 291 -2.75 14.50 22.52
C ASN A 291 -1.78 15.64 22.85
N ARG A 292 -2.22 16.87 22.61
CA ARG A 292 -1.42 18.08 22.83
C ARG A 292 -0.92 18.25 24.27
N GLY A 293 -1.56 17.61 25.25
CA GLY A 293 -1.10 17.61 26.64
C GLY A 293 0.29 17.00 26.82
N TYR A 294 0.75 16.17 25.88
CA TYR A 294 2.09 15.58 25.93
C TYR A 294 3.18 16.41 25.25
N LEU A 295 2.84 17.47 24.53
CA LEU A 295 3.84 18.31 23.83
C LEU A 295 4.86 18.94 24.78
N ALA A 296 4.46 19.27 26.01
CA ALA A 296 5.33 19.83 27.03
C ALA A 296 5.99 18.76 27.92
N HIS A 297 5.73 17.47 27.68
CA HIS A 297 6.31 16.41 28.49
C HIS A 297 7.80 16.23 28.16
N PRO A 298 8.71 16.34 29.14
CA PRO A 298 10.13 16.14 28.90
C PRO A 298 10.40 14.70 28.45
N ARG A 299 11.16 14.55 27.38
CA ARG A 299 11.57 13.24 26.84
C ARG A 299 13.07 13.13 26.87
N GLY A 300 13.54 12.17 27.65
CA GLY A 300 14.92 11.72 27.57
C GLY A 300 15.10 10.83 26.34
N ARG A 301 16.27 10.91 25.72
CA ARG A 301 16.69 9.98 24.69
C ARG A 301 17.96 9.28 25.16
N ASP A 302 17.86 7.98 25.40
CA ASP A 302 19.00 7.12 25.75
C ASP A 302 19.27 6.18 24.58
N GLU A 303 20.38 6.43 23.87
CA GLU A 303 20.75 5.66 22.69
C GLU A 303 21.10 4.21 23.02
N ALA A 304 21.63 3.93 24.20
CA ALA A 304 21.96 2.56 24.61
C ALA A 304 20.70 1.73 24.87
N LEU A 305 19.72 2.31 25.56
CA LEU A 305 18.41 1.68 25.76
C LEU A 305 17.65 1.50 24.45
N LEU A 306 17.68 2.51 23.57
CA LEU A 306 17.07 2.43 22.25
C LEU A 306 17.71 1.34 21.38
N ALA A 307 19.02 1.23 21.38
CA ALA A 307 19.74 0.17 20.69
C ALA A 307 19.40 -1.21 21.27
N ALA A 308 19.37 -1.35 22.59
CA ALA A 308 18.98 -2.59 23.25
C ALA A 308 17.56 -3.03 22.87
N TRP A 309 16.62 -2.09 22.79
CA TRP A 309 15.26 -2.35 22.31
C TRP A 309 15.23 -2.77 20.84
N ARG A 310 15.91 -2.05 19.95
CA ARG A 310 15.98 -2.37 18.52
C ARG A 310 16.55 -3.77 18.26
N GLU A 311 17.58 -4.15 19.02
CA GLU A 311 18.29 -5.42 18.85
C GLU A 311 17.66 -6.59 19.65
N GLY A 312 16.61 -6.32 20.43
CA GLY A 312 15.98 -7.32 21.30
C GLY A 312 16.91 -7.80 22.40
N ARG A 313 17.57 -6.88 23.09
CA ARG A 313 18.54 -7.11 24.18
C ARG A 313 18.19 -6.35 25.47
N THR A 314 16.89 -6.11 25.69
CA THR A 314 16.42 -5.37 26.88
C THR A 314 16.50 -6.18 28.18
N GLY A 315 16.66 -7.51 28.08
CA GLY A 315 16.56 -8.43 29.20
C GLY A 315 15.13 -8.88 29.52
N LEU A 316 14.13 -8.34 28.83
CA LEU A 316 12.73 -8.75 28.98
C LEU A 316 12.35 -9.75 27.88
N PRO A 317 12.15 -11.05 28.22
CA PRO A 317 12.08 -12.13 27.22
C PRO A 317 11.05 -11.91 26.12
N LEU A 318 9.86 -11.39 26.44
CA LEU A 318 8.80 -11.20 25.47
C LEU A 318 9.05 -10.00 24.55
N ILE A 319 9.64 -8.93 25.05
CA ILE A 319 10.09 -7.78 24.26
C ILE A 319 11.16 -8.24 23.27
N ASP A 320 12.20 -8.87 23.78
CA ASP A 320 13.36 -9.31 23.00
C ASP A 320 12.98 -10.34 21.93
N ALA A 321 12.16 -11.32 22.27
CA ALA A 321 11.65 -12.30 21.31
C ALA A 321 10.79 -11.65 20.22
N SER A 322 9.98 -10.64 20.57
CA SER A 322 9.13 -9.93 19.61
C SER A 322 9.98 -9.09 18.65
N MET A 323 11.00 -8.37 19.15
CA MET A 323 11.89 -7.58 18.29
C MET A 323 12.71 -8.46 17.36
N ARG A 324 13.31 -9.54 17.88
CA ARG A 324 14.03 -10.53 17.05
C ARG A 324 13.13 -11.20 16.01
N CYS A 325 11.86 -11.48 16.35
CA CYS A 325 10.89 -12.02 15.43
C CYS A 325 10.55 -11.01 14.32
N LEU A 326 10.42 -9.73 14.67
CA LEU A 326 10.16 -8.65 13.70
C LEU A 326 11.33 -8.49 12.74
N ASP A 327 12.55 -8.49 13.25
CA ASP A 327 13.75 -8.39 12.42
C ASP A 327 13.87 -9.59 11.46
N ALA A 328 13.79 -10.80 11.97
CA ALA A 328 13.95 -12.03 11.19
C ALA A 328 12.83 -12.30 10.17
N THR A 329 11.61 -11.78 10.38
CA THR A 329 10.43 -12.19 9.58
C THR A 329 9.57 -11.06 9.06
N GLY A 330 9.84 -9.82 9.48
CA GLY A 330 9.02 -8.66 9.14
C GLY A 330 7.61 -8.67 9.73
N TYR A 331 7.27 -9.61 10.63
CA TYR A 331 5.90 -9.77 11.13
C TYR A 331 5.84 -10.08 12.62
N ILE A 332 5.02 -9.31 13.31
CA ILE A 332 4.50 -9.58 14.65
C ILE A 332 3.00 -9.32 14.68
N ASN A 333 2.28 -9.90 15.63
CA ASN A 333 0.85 -9.63 15.78
C ASN A 333 0.60 -8.21 16.35
N PHE A 334 -0.65 -7.77 16.29
CA PHE A 334 -1.04 -6.44 16.78
C PHE A 334 -0.74 -6.25 18.28
N ARG A 335 -0.98 -7.26 19.11
CA ARG A 335 -0.78 -7.17 20.55
C ARG A 335 0.71 -7.00 20.90
N SER A 336 1.59 -7.76 20.26
CA SER A 336 3.04 -7.57 20.41
C SER A 336 3.49 -6.20 19.95
N ARG A 337 2.94 -5.68 18.85
CA ARG A 337 3.27 -4.32 18.37
C ARG A 337 2.88 -3.25 19.39
N ALA A 338 1.65 -3.33 19.93
CA ALA A 338 1.20 -2.38 20.95
C ALA A 338 2.08 -2.43 22.20
N MET A 339 2.46 -3.63 22.64
CA MET A 339 3.36 -3.83 23.77
C MET A 339 4.74 -3.21 23.51
N LEU A 340 5.35 -3.46 22.34
CA LEU A 340 6.67 -2.93 21.99
C LEU A 340 6.69 -1.40 21.97
N VAL A 341 5.66 -0.79 21.40
CA VAL A 341 5.55 0.68 21.35
C VAL A 341 5.31 1.25 22.75
N SER A 342 4.41 0.64 23.52
CA SER A 342 4.16 1.07 24.91
C SER A 342 5.42 1.00 25.75
N PHE A 343 6.19 -0.08 25.64
CA PHE A 343 7.47 -0.23 26.34
C PHE A 343 8.54 0.80 25.92
N LEU A 344 8.55 1.17 24.64
CA LEU A 344 9.46 2.20 24.12
C LEU A 344 9.13 3.60 24.65
N CYS A 345 7.82 3.90 24.81
CA CYS A 345 7.35 5.25 25.11
C CYS A 345 7.18 5.52 26.61
N HIS A 346 7.20 4.48 27.47
CA HIS A 346 6.99 4.58 28.92
C HIS A 346 8.11 3.94 29.72
#